data_4a9ad341d4f113f707c8cf7f0959eee7
#
_entry.id   4a9ad341d4f113f707c8cf7f0959eee7
#
_cell.length_a   1.000
_cell.length_b   1.000
_cell.length_c   1.000
_cell.angle_alpha   90.00
_cell.angle_beta   90.00
_cell.angle_gamma   90.00
#
_symmetry.space_group_name_H-M   'P 1'
#
loop_
_entity.id
_entity.type
_entity.pdbx_description
1 polymer ?
#
loop_
_entity_poly.entity_id
_entity_poly.type
_entity_poly.pdbx_seq_one_letter_code
_entity_poly.pdbx_strand_id
1 'polypeptide(L)'
;VRRLVLAIATLLIWAVCAFAQDYPNRPIRIIVPTPAGGPVDVMARVLANALPAVLGQNVFIENKPGAGNSIGSRQAAAADPDGYTLMVSAASGLIMSPMIVRNAGYDASSFAPIALIAETPQVLVIKPQLPFQSVAELVAYAKANPGKLNYSTGGIGTLPHLNAELFKSASGANILHVPYKGGGPSLTAVVAGEVQMTFDTVSTSLQLIQDGKLRALAIVGRKRAPELPDVPAMPEIGFPAVTSGAWTALMAPHNTPPAIVARLNAATNAALDSELMKTALAKLGAEPRGGTPQDLADHIDREIAKWKPIVATLNLKAN
;
A
#
# COMPACT_ATOMS: atom_id res chain seq x y z
N VAL A 1 -14.38 -6.20 -57.97
CA VAL A 1 -13.21 -6.20 -57.03
C VAL A 1 -13.36 -5.12 -55.98
N ARG A 2 -13.58 -3.86 -56.36
CA ARG A 2 -13.66 -2.71 -55.42
C ARG A 2 -14.80 -2.78 -54.38
N ARG A 3 -15.96 -3.34 -54.77
CA ARG A 3 -17.10 -3.54 -53.86
C ARG A 3 -16.88 -4.72 -52.91
N LEU A 4 -16.12 -5.73 -53.31
CA LEU A 4 -15.76 -6.88 -52.48
C LEU A 4 -14.73 -6.46 -51.40
N VAL A 5 -13.76 -5.65 -51.76
CA VAL A 5 -12.75 -5.10 -50.83
C VAL A 5 -13.40 -4.20 -49.77
N LEU A 6 -14.36 -3.36 -50.17
CA LEU A 6 -15.12 -2.52 -49.22
C LEU A 6 -15.97 -3.36 -48.24
N ALA A 7 -16.59 -4.43 -48.73
CA ALA A 7 -17.39 -5.33 -47.89
C ALA A 7 -16.52 -6.11 -46.87
N ILE A 8 -15.33 -6.55 -47.28
CA ILE A 8 -14.38 -7.23 -46.38
C ILE A 8 -13.81 -6.23 -45.36
N ALA A 9 -13.48 -4.98 -45.77
CA ALA A 9 -13.01 -3.97 -44.83
C ALA A 9 -14.07 -3.60 -43.78
N THR A 10 -15.34 -3.49 -44.18
CA THR A 10 -16.45 -3.25 -43.26
C THR A 10 -16.67 -4.41 -42.30
N LEU A 11 -16.58 -5.65 -42.73
CA LEU A 11 -16.68 -6.84 -41.89
C LEU A 11 -15.52 -6.92 -40.86
N LEU A 12 -14.30 -6.57 -41.27
CA LEU A 12 -13.14 -6.52 -40.37
C LEU A 12 -13.28 -5.44 -39.28
N ILE A 13 -13.85 -4.27 -39.61
CA ILE A 13 -14.08 -3.18 -38.65
C ILE A 13 -15.17 -3.60 -37.65
N TRP A 14 -16.21 -4.31 -38.05
CA TRP A 14 -17.25 -4.84 -37.17
C TRP A 14 -16.74 -5.94 -36.25
N ALA A 15 -15.83 -6.80 -36.73
CA ALA A 15 -15.24 -7.86 -35.92
C ALA A 15 -14.35 -7.30 -34.76
N VAL A 16 -13.65 -6.18 -34.99
CA VAL A 16 -12.82 -5.55 -33.95
C VAL A 16 -13.68 -4.86 -32.87
N CYS A 17 -14.85 -4.34 -33.21
CA CYS A 17 -15.76 -3.70 -32.25
C CYS A 17 -16.53 -4.71 -31.35
N ALA A 18 -16.68 -5.97 -31.80
CA ALA A 18 -17.46 -6.98 -31.06
C ALA A 18 -16.77 -7.49 -29.78
N PHE A 19 -15.45 -7.45 -29.71
CA PHE A 19 -14.70 -7.95 -28.53
C PHE A 19 -14.71 -7.02 -27.32
N ALA A 20 -15.07 -5.75 -27.47
CA ALA A 20 -15.03 -4.76 -26.37
C ALA A 20 -16.38 -4.66 -25.61
N GLN A 21 -17.48 -5.23 -26.13
CA GLN A 21 -18.81 -5.02 -25.55
C GLN A 21 -19.19 -6.01 -24.43
N ASP A 22 -18.51 -7.13 -24.27
CA ASP A 22 -18.88 -8.19 -23.31
C ASP A 22 -17.89 -8.39 -22.15
N TYR A 23 -16.97 -7.43 -21.90
CA TYR A 23 -16.07 -7.57 -20.76
C TYR A 23 -16.67 -6.95 -19.47
N PRO A 24 -16.65 -7.68 -18.34
CA PRO A 24 -16.28 -9.09 -18.18
C PRO A 24 -17.45 -10.05 -18.46
N ASN A 25 -17.17 -11.22 -19.05
CA ASN A 25 -18.16 -12.28 -19.31
C ASN A 25 -17.89 -13.58 -18.54
N ARG A 26 -16.86 -13.61 -17.71
CA ARG A 26 -16.47 -14.70 -16.82
C ARG A 26 -15.88 -14.17 -15.50
N PRO A 27 -15.73 -15.00 -14.46
CA PRO A 27 -15.17 -14.58 -13.19
C PRO A 27 -13.76 -13.99 -13.30
N ILE A 28 -13.49 -12.95 -12.51
CA ILE A 28 -12.20 -12.28 -12.44
C ILE A 28 -11.43 -12.80 -11.22
N ARG A 29 -10.17 -13.14 -11.42
CA ARG A 29 -9.25 -13.54 -10.36
C ARG A 29 -8.41 -12.35 -9.92
N ILE A 30 -8.30 -12.14 -8.61
CA ILE A 30 -7.36 -11.18 -8.02
C ILE A 30 -6.27 -11.95 -7.27
N ILE A 31 -5.04 -11.85 -7.71
CA ILE A 31 -3.87 -12.35 -6.99
C ILE A 31 -3.51 -11.36 -5.90
N VAL A 32 -3.34 -11.87 -4.68
CA VAL A 32 -2.87 -11.14 -3.51
C VAL A 32 -1.54 -11.74 -3.07
N PRO A 33 -0.40 -11.03 -3.19
CA PRO A 33 0.92 -11.58 -2.94
C PRO A 33 1.27 -11.69 -1.44
N THR A 34 0.27 -11.61 -0.55
CA THR A 34 0.42 -11.73 0.90
C THR A 34 -0.38 -12.88 1.46
N PRO A 35 -0.06 -13.38 2.68
CA PRO A 35 -0.87 -14.37 3.35
C PRO A 35 -2.31 -13.92 3.55
N ALA A 36 -3.23 -14.88 3.58
CA ALA A 36 -4.63 -14.63 3.91
C ALA A 36 -4.77 -14.05 5.33
N GLY A 37 -5.74 -13.14 5.50
CA GLY A 37 -6.01 -12.45 6.77
C GLY A 37 -5.09 -11.25 7.06
N GLY A 38 -4.09 -11.00 6.21
CA GLY A 38 -3.26 -9.79 6.32
C GLY A 38 -3.99 -8.54 5.79
N PRO A 39 -3.50 -7.32 6.10
CA PRO A 39 -4.18 -6.07 5.72
C PRO A 39 -4.51 -5.95 4.23
N VAL A 40 -3.58 -6.34 3.35
CA VAL A 40 -3.79 -6.31 1.88
C VAL A 40 -4.85 -7.32 1.45
N ASP A 41 -4.87 -8.51 2.04
CA ASP A 41 -5.87 -9.54 1.75
C ASP A 41 -7.27 -9.11 2.19
N VAL A 42 -7.39 -8.55 3.40
CA VAL A 42 -8.67 -8.02 3.91
C VAL A 42 -9.20 -6.94 2.96
N MET A 43 -8.34 -6.00 2.55
CA MET A 43 -8.69 -4.94 1.61
C MET A 43 -9.14 -5.50 0.24
N ALA A 44 -8.40 -6.48 -0.28
CA ALA A 44 -8.74 -7.14 -1.54
C ALA A 44 -10.09 -7.87 -1.47
N ARG A 45 -10.41 -8.52 -0.35
CA ARG A 45 -11.70 -9.20 -0.14
C ARG A 45 -12.87 -8.21 -0.07
N VAL A 46 -12.69 -7.09 0.61
CA VAL A 46 -13.71 -6.04 0.65
C VAL A 46 -14.00 -5.53 -0.76
N LEU A 47 -12.96 -5.26 -1.56
CA LEU A 47 -13.12 -4.86 -2.95
C LEU A 47 -13.78 -5.98 -3.80
N ALA A 48 -13.32 -7.22 -3.67
CA ALA A 48 -13.87 -8.37 -4.39
C ALA A 48 -15.35 -8.61 -4.10
N ASN A 49 -15.81 -8.29 -2.89
CA ASN A 49 -17.23 -8.38 -2.52
C ASN A 49 -18.07 -7.22 -3.10
N ALA A 50 -17.47 -6.06 -3.36
CA ALA A 50 -18.17 -4.90 -3.90
C ALA A 50 -18.24 -4.90 -5.45
N LEU A 51 -17.18 -5.36 -6.12
CA LEU A 51 -17.07 -5.33 -7.59
C LEU A 51 -18.18 -6.07 -8.34
N PRO A 52 -18.70 -7.25 -7.88
CA PRO A 52 -19.75 -7.96 -8.61
C PRO A 52 -21.02 -7.14 -8.86
N ALA A 53 -21.39 -6.24 -7.95
CA ALA A 53 -22.56 -5.36 -8.12
C ALA A 53 -22.39 -4.38 -9.31
N VAL A 54 -21.15 -4.06 -9.69
CA VAL A 54 -20.84 -3.11 -10.76
C VAL A 54 -20.44 -3.82 -12.06
N LEU A 55 -19.73 -4.95 -11.93
CA LEU A 55 -19.19 -5.69 -13.09
C LEU A 55 -20.15 -6.75 -13.62
N GLY A 56 -21.12 -7.20 -12.82
CA GLY A 56 -22.03 -8.30 -13.18
C GLY A 56 -21.35 -9.67 -13.19
N GLN A 57 -20.11 -9.78 -12.71
CA GLN A 57 -19.35 -11.03 -12.69
C GLN A 57 -18.69 -11.23 -11.32
N ASN A 58 -18.55 -12.48 -10.93
CA ASN A 58 -17.89 -12.85 -9.69
C ASN A 58 -16.41 -12.46 -9.70
N VAL A 59 -15.93 -12.03 -8.55
CA VAL A 59 -14.51 -11.73 -8.30
C VAL A 59 -14.03 -12.59 -7.13
N PHE A 60 -12.92 -13.28 -7.30
CA PHE A 60 -12.37 -14.15 -6.26
C PHE A 60 -10.88 -13.86 -5.99
N ILE A 61 -10.47 -14.13 -4.75
CA ILE A 61 -9.10 -13.88 -4.28
C ILE A 61 -8.29 -15.16 -4.31
N GLU A 62 -7.06 -15.05 -4.80
CA GLU A 62 -6.05 -16.10 -4.72
C GLU A 62 -4.80 -15.55 -4.01
N ASN A 63 -4.53 -16.02 -2.79
CA ASN A 63 -3.33 -15.63 -2.05
C ASN A 63 -2.11 -16.41 -2.55
N LYS A 64 -1.05 -15.69 -2.92
CA LYS A 64 0.24 -16.23 -3.38
C LYS A 64 1.40 -15.61 -2.61
N PRO A 65 1.54 -15.93 -1.31
CA PRO A 65 2.61 -15.36 -0.48
C PRO A 65 3.98 -15.97 -0.81
N GLY A 66 5.03 -15.32 -0.31
CA GLY A 66 6.39 -15.84 -0.32
C GLY A 66 7.41 -14.92 -0.98
N ALA A 67 8.69 -15.14 -0.64
CA ALA A 67 9.85 -14.38 -1.10
C ALA A 67 9.63 -12.85 -1.07
N GLY A 68 9.21 -12.30 0.08
CA GLY A 68 8.94 -10.88 0.22
C GLY A 68 7.80 -10.35 -0.67
N ASN A 69 6.80 -11.16 -0.98
CA ASN A 69 5.66 -10.91 -1.87
C ASN A 69 5.98 -11.08 -3.38
N SER A 70 7.23 -11.43 -3.76
CA SER A 70 7.62 -11.49 -5.17
C SER A 70 7.02 -12.67 -5.92
N ILE A 71 6.67 -13.78 -5.26
CA ILE A 71 6.06 -14.95 -5.92
C ILE A 71 4.73 -14.57 -6.56
N GLY A 72 3.80 -14.04 -5.80
CA GLY A 72 2.47 -13.65 -6.29
C GLY A 72 2.54 -12.51 -7.28
N SER A 73 3.38 -11.49 -7.02
CA SER A 73 3.53 -10.33 -7.91
C SER A 73 4.09 -10.75 -9.28
N ARG A 74 5.10 -11.62 -9.32
CA ARG A 74 5.63 -12.17 -10.58
C ARG A 74 4.59 -12.99 -11.34
N GLN A 75 3.81 -13.82 -10.63
CA GLN A 75 2.73 -14.59 -11.25
C GLN A 75 1.66 -13.67 -11.86
N ALA A 76 1.30 -12.59 -11.17
CA ALA A 76 0.36 -11.60 -11.69
C ALA A 76 0.93 -10.86 -12.90
N ALA A 77 2.20 -10.45 -12.86
CA ALA A 77 2.87 -9.77 -13.97
C ALA A 77 2.97 -10.63 -15.25
N ALA A 78 3.10 -11.95 -15.09
CA ALA A 78 3.21 -12.91 -16.19
C ALA A 78 1.85 -13.45 -16.69
N ALA A 79 0.73 -13.00 -16.12
CA ALA A 79 -0.60 -13.45 -16.55
C ALA A 79 -1.01 -12.79 -17.88
N ASP A 80 -1.98 -13.41 -18.56
CA ASP A 80 -2.53 -12.87 -19.80
C ASP A 80 -3.12 -11.46 -19.56
N PRO A 81 -2.84 -10.49 -20.44
CA PRO A 81 -3.31 -9.11 -20.29
C PRO A 81 -4.75 -8.93 -20.79
N ASP A 82 -5.65 -9.84 -20.43
CA ASP A 82 -7.04 -9.89 -20.86
C ASP A 82 -8.05 -9.34 -19.83
N GLY A 83 -7.52 -8.85 -18.67
CA GLY A 83 -8.31 -8.30 -17.59
C GLY A 83 -8.93 -9.32 -16.62
N TYR A 84 -8.76 -10.61 -16.84
CA TYR A 84 -9.33 -11.65 -15.96
C TYR A 84 -8.38 -12.12 -14.86
N THR A 85 -7.12 -11.69 -14.90
CA THR A 85 -6.19 -11.82 -13.79
C THR A 85 -5.69 -10.45 -13.41
N LEU A 86 -5.98 -10.03 -12.18
CA LEU A 86 -5.60 -8.75 -11.62
C LEU A 86 -4.70 -8.97 -10.41
N MET A 87 -4.09 -7.91 -9.91
CA MET A 87 -3.34 -7.92 -8.65
C MET A 87 -3.84 -6.84 -7.72
N VAL A 88 -4.08 -7.19 -6.46
CA VAL A 88 -4.17 -6.21 -5.38
C VAL A 88 -2.91 -6.32 -4.54
N SER A 89 -2.16 -5.23 -4.47
CA SER A 89 -0.91 -5.18 -3.73
C SER A 89 -0.72 -3.82 -3.06
N ALA A 90 0.22 -3.78 -2.12
CA ALA A 90 0.74 -2.58 -1.48
C ALA A 90 2.14 -2.22 -2.03
N ALA A 91 2.72 -1.13 -1.53
CA ALA A 91 4.10 -0.74 -1.85
C ALA A 91 5.10 -1.89 -1.64
N SER A 92 4.89 -2.73 -0.63
CA SER A 92 5.77 -3.86 -0.31
C SER A 92 5.92 -4.83 -1.48
N GLY A 93 4.83 -5.25 -2.11
CA GLY A 93 4.86 -6.19 -3.23
C GLY A 93 5.14 -5.55 -4.58
N LEU A 94 4.74 -4.28 -4.78
CA LEU A 94 4.87 -3.61 -6.06
C LEU A 94 6.21 -2.90 -6.24
N ILE A 95 6.71 -2.25 -5.18
CA ILE A 95 7.87 -1.33 -5.23
C ILE A 95 9.06 -1.88 -4.43
N MET A 96 8.84 -2.28 -3.16
CA MET A 96 9.93 -2.67 -2.28
C MET A 96 10.54 -4.02 -2.68
N SER A 97 9.70 -5.00 -2.97
CA SER A 97 10.14 -6.34 -3.32
C SER A 97 11.09 -6.36 -4.54
N PRO A 98 10.79 -5.69 -5.67
CA PRO A 98 11.73 -5.60 -6.79
C PRO A 98 13.06 -4.90 -6.47
N MET A 99 13.07 -3.99 -5.49
CA MET A 99 14.28 -3.27 -5.07
C MET A 99 15.18 -4.10 -4.15
N ILE A 100 14.60 -5.05 -3.40
CA ILE A 100 15.28 -5.77 -2.30
C ILE A 100 15.56 -7.22 -2.69
N VAL A 101 14.62 -7.88 -3.38
CA VAL A 101 14.72 -9.30 -3.75
C VAL A 101 15.56 -9.44 -5.01
N ARG A 102 16.65 -10.21 -4.89
CA ARG A 102 17.49 -10.50 -6.06
C ARG A 102 16.69 -11.30 -7.09
N ASN A 103 16.68 -10.82 -8.35
CA ASN A 103 15.96 -11.46 -9.45
C ASN A 103 14.43 -11.62 -9.16
N ALA A 104 13.79 -10.59 -8.67
CA ALA A 104 12.34 -10.60 -8.44
C ALA A 104 11.54 -10.99 -9.71
N GLY A 105 12.08 -10.69 -10.89
CA GLY A 105 11.51 -11.07 -12.20
C GLY A 105 10.32 -10.20 -12.64
N TYR A 106 10.11 -9.06 -11.98
CA TYR A 106 9.14 -8.03 -12.31
C TYR A 106 9.54 -6.70 -11.64
N ASP A 107 8.90 -5.63 -12.05
CA ASP A 107 8.93 -4.32 -11.41
C ASP A 107 7.56 -3.63 -11.58
N ALA A 108 7.46 -2.36 -11.17
CA ALA A 108 6.20 -1.62 -11.28
C ALA A 108 5.74 -1.44 -12.73
N SER A 109 6.67 -1.37 -13.71
CA SER A 109 6.34 -1.26 -15.14
C SER A 109 5.75 -2.54 -15.74
N SER A 110 5.84 -3.66 -15.02
CA SER A 110 5.21 -4.92 -15.40
C SER A 110 3.68 -4.90 -15.24
N PHE A 111 3.12 -3.78 -14.76
CA PHE A 111 1.70 -3.64 -14.49
C PHE A 111 1.10 -2.41 -15.14
N ALA A 112 -0.16 -2.54 -15.58
CA ALA A 112 -1.04 -1.42 -15.92
C ALA A 112 -1.78 -0.98 -14.65
N PRO A 113 -1.63 0.27 -14.19
CA PRO A 113 -2.35 0.79 -13.03
C PRO A 113 -3.85 0.89 -13.33
N ILE A 114 -4.70 0.53 -12.34
CA ILE A 114 -6.16 0.65 -12.45
C ILE A 114 -6.67 1.73 -11.51
N ALA A 115 -6.53 1.54 -10.19
CA ALA A 115 -6.96 2.52 -9.19
C ALA A 115 -6.24 2.32 -7.85
N LEU A 116 -6.03 3.42 -7.14
CA LEU A 116 -5.65 3.40 -5.73
C LEU A 116 -6.91 3.05 -4.92
N ILE A 117 -6.89 1.93 -4.19
CA ILE A 117 -8.06 1.49 -3.43
C ILE A 117 -8.22 2.34 -2.18
N ALA A 118 -7.18 2.35 -1.34
CA ALA A 118 -7.20 3.05 -0.07
C ALA A 118 -5.80 3.36 0.43
N GLU A 119 -5.72 4.33 1.34
CA GLU A 119 -4.56 4.61 2.17
C GLU A 119 -4.91 4.46 3.65
N THR A 120 -3.96 3.92 4.43
CA THR A 120 -4.07 3.85 5.88
C THR A 120 -2.99 4.73 6.49
N PRO A 121 -3.35 5.76 7.26
CA PRO A 121 -2.39 6.62 7.90
C PRO A 121 -1.47 5.84 8.85
N GLN A 122 -0.22 6.22 8.91
CA GLN A 122 0.75 5.73 9.88
C GLN A 122 0.90 6.76 11.00
N VAL A 123 1.23 6.30 12.19
CA VAL A 123 1.45 7.14 13.37
C VAL A 123 2.75 6.75 14.06
N LEU A 124 3.52 7.75 14.48
CA LEU A 124 4.64 7.57 15.39
C LEU A 124 4.09 7.48 16.80
N VAL A 125 4.23 6.33 17.43
CA VAL A 125 3.81 6.08 18.81
C VAL A 125 5.00 5.76 19.71
N ILE A 126 4.88 6.20 20.96
CA ILE A 126 5.88 5.97 22.00
C ILE A 126 5.22 5.42 23.26
N LYS A 127 6.06 4.88 24.17
CA LYS A 127 5.63 4.59 25.54
C LYS A 127 5.35 5.90 26.30
N PRO A 128 4.19 6.06 26.99
CA PRO A 128 3.77 7.34 27.59
C PRO A 128 4.67 7.87 28.69
N GLN A 129 5.42 6.99 29.38
CA GLN A 129 6.30 7.34 30.51
C GLN A 129 7.62 7.97 30.09
N LEU A 130 7.88 8.11 28.81
CA LEU A 130 9.08 8.77 28.32
C LEU A 130 9.03 10.28 28.56
N PRO A 131 10.19 10.94 28.79
CA PRO A 131 10.26 12.35 29.23
C PRO A 131 10.01 13.36 28.12
N PHE A 132 9.51 12.94 26.97
CA PHE A 132 9.21 13.81 25.83
C PHE A 132 7.77 13.59 25.35
N GLN A 133 7.14 14.69 24.92
CA GLN A 133 5.72 14.73 24.51
C GLN A 133 5.53 15.20 23.07
N SER A 134 6.61 15.55 22.40
CA SER A 134 6.62 16.01 21.01
C SER A 134 7.74 15.35 20.21
N VAL A 135 7.63 15.40 18.88
CA VAL A 135 8.70 14.93 17.99
C VAL A 135 9.97 15.78 18.18
N ALA A 136 9.82 17.07 18.41
CA ALA A 136 10.98 17.96 18.65
C ALA A 136 11.78 17.54 19.90
N GLU A 137 11.08 17.25 20.99
CA GLU A 137 11.70 16.77 22.24
C GLU A 137 12.31 15.37 22.06
N LEU A 138 11.64 14.46 21.35
CA LEU A 138 12.18 13.14 21.00
C LEU A 138 13.50 13.28 20.23
N VAL A 139 13.54 14.13 19.21
CA VAL A 139 14.75 14.37 18.40
C VAL A 139 15.85 14.99 19.24
N ALA A 140 15.54 15.97 20.07
CA ALA A 140 16.51 16.60 20.98
C ALA A 140 17.10 15.56 21.94
N TYR A 141 16.24 14.73 22.55
CA TYR A 141 16.68 13.64 23.43
C TYR A 141 17.58 12.63 22.71
N ALA A 142 17.18 12.18 21.51
CA ALA A 142 17.94 11.21 20.73
C ALA A 142 19.34 11.74 20.34
N LYS A 143 19.44 13.04 20.01
CA LYS A 143 20.73 13.70 19.71
C LYS A 143 21.61 13.86 20.94
N ALA A 144 21.03 14.17 22.09
CA ALA A 144 21.77 14.30 23.37
C ALA A 144 22.17 12.92 23.94
N ASN A 145 21.46 11.84 23.57
CA ASN A 145 21.65 10.50 24.10
C ASN A 145 21.74 9.48 22.97
N PRO A 146 22.78 9.49 22.11
CA PRO A 146 22.88 8.62 20.95
C PRO A 146 22.85 7.16 21.35
N GLY A 147 22.02 6.35 20.65
CA GLY A 147 21.86 4.90 20.87
C GLY A 147 21.06 4.51 22.12
N LYS A 148 20.48 5.48 22.87
CA LYS A 148 19.62 5.18 24.03
C LYS A 148 18.16 4.91 23.66
N LEU A 149 17.72 5.34 22.48
CA LEU A 149 16.38 5.04 21.98
C LEU A 149 16.43 3.88 21.01
N ASN A 150 15.45 3.01 21.13
CA ASN A 150 15.22 1.90 20.21
C ASN A 150 13.83 2.03 19.58
N TYR A 151 13.71 1.62 18.33
CA TYR A 151 12.41 1.47 17.68
C TYR A 151 12.18 0.03 17.21
N SER A 152 10.96 -0.44 17.35
CA SER A 152 10.56 -1.77 16.87
C SER A 152 9.91 -1.70 15.49
N THR A 153 9.98 -2.81 14.78
CA THR A 153 9.24 -3.03 13.51
C THR A 153 8.84 -4.49 13.37
N GLY A 154 7.94 -4.76 12.43
CA GLY A 154 7.56 -6.13 12.07
C GLY A 154 8.62 -6.88 11.24
N GLY A 155 9.81 -6.30 11.07
CA GLY A 155 10.93 -6.88 10.31
C GLY A 155 11.61 -5.89 9.39
N ILE A 156 12.77 -6.29 8.87
CA ILE A 156 13.57 -5.49 7.92
C ILE A 156 12.80 -5.30 6.61
N GLY A 157 12.81 -4.09 6.06
CA GLY A 157 12.13 -3.74 4.80
C GLY A 157 10.62 -3.53 4.91
N THR A 158 10.04 -3.67 6.12
CA THR A 158 8.63 -3.31 6.35
C THR A 158 8.44 -1.80 6.33
N LEU A 159 7.21 -1.33 6.07
CA LEU A 159 6.91 0.11 6.05
C LEU A 159 7.28 0.82 7.36
N PRO A 160 7.01 0.29 8.56
CA PRO A 160 7.52 0.84 9.82
C PRO A 160 9.04 1.01 9.85
N HIS A 161 9.81 0.06 9.33
CA HIS A 161 11.27 0.18 9.23
C HIS A 161 11.68 1.33 8.32
N LEU A 162 11.09 1.40 7.12
CA LEU A 162 11.39 2.45 6.15
C LEU A 162 11.00 3.84 6.67
N ASN A 163 9.86 3.96 7.36
CA ASN A 163 9.43 5.21 8.00
C ASN A 163 10.41 5.67 9.09
N ALA A 164 10.89 4.74 9.89
CA ALA A 164 11.89 5.04 10.92
C ALA A 164 13.21 5.52 10.30
N GLU A 165 13.69 4.86 9.24
CA GLU A 165 14.91 5.27 8.55
C GLU A 165 14.75 6.61 7.83
N LEU A 166 13.59 6.87 7.22
CA LEU A 166 13.24 8.17 6.65
C LEU A 166 13.26 9.27 7.73
N PHE A 167 12.67 8.98 8.89
CA PHE A 167 12.67 9.89 10.03
C PHE A 167 14.08 10.14 10.58
N LYS A 168 14.89 9.09 10.73
CA LYS A 168 16.30 9.21 11.15
C LYS A 168 17.10 10.07 10.18
N SER A 169 16.95 9.84 8.88
CA SER A 169 17.61 10.63 7.83
C SER A 169 17.21 12.10 7.88
N ALA A 170 15.90 12.40 8.05
CA ALA A 170 15.39 13.76 8.08
C ALA A 170 15.71 14.50 9.38
N SER A 171 15.77 13.81 10.52
CA SER A 171 15.97 14.41 11.85
C SER A 171 17.42 14.41 12.32
N GLY A 172 18.26 13.53 11.78
CA GLY A 172 19.61 13.24 12.28
C GLY A 172 19.62 12.51 13.65
N ALA A 173 18.49 11.93 14.06
CA ALA A 173 18.37 11.19 15.30
C ALA A 173 19.03 9.80 15.20
N ASN A 174 19.88 9.46 16.18
CA ASN A 174 20.49 8.13 16.27
C ASN A 174 19.63 7.22 17.14
N ILE A 175 18.79 6.40 16.49
CA ILE A 175 17.83 5.48 17.11
C ILE A 175 18.09 4.08 16.55
N LEU A 176 18.20 3.06 17.42
CA LEU A 176 18.56 1.70 17.05
C LEU A 176 17.32 0.89 16.63
N HIS A 177 17.48 0.09 15.58
CA HIS A 177 16.43 -0.80 15.08
C HIS A 177 16.38 -2.13 15.81
N VAL A 178 15.19 -2.55 16.27
CA VAL A 178 14.91 -3.85 16.88
C VAL A 178 13.81 -4.55 16.06
N PRO A 179 14.16 -5.51 15.17
CA PRO A 179 13.18 -6.22 14.37
C PRO A 179 12.46 -7.32 15.17
N TYR A 180 11.13 -7.39 15.03
CA TYR A 180 10.28 -8.45 15.54
C TYR A 180 9.69 -9.29 14.39
N LYS A 181 9.03 -10.41 14.75
CA LYS A 181 8.35 -11.29 13.78
C LYS A 181 6.89 -10.83 13.53
N GLY A 182 6.74 -9.62 12.97
CA GLY A 182 5.44 -9.03 12.65
C GLY A 182 5.08 -7.79 13.48
N GLY A 183 4.04 -7.06 13.05
CA GLY A 183 3.61 -5.80 13.66
C GLY A 183 3.06 -5.96 15.08
N GLY A 184 2.26 -7.02 15.34
CA GLY A 184 1.69 -7.27 16.66
C GLY A 184 2.76 -7.40 17.76
N PRO A 185 3.74 -8.32 17.66
CA PRO A 185 4.85 -8.40 18.59
C PRO A 185 5.66 -7.09 18.72
N SER A 186 5.86 -6.38 17.62
CA SER A 186 6.52 -5.06 17.63
C SER A 186 5.78 -4.05 18.49
N LEU A 187 4.47 -3.92 18.31
CA LEU A 187 3.63 -3.00 19.08
C LEU A 187 3.57 -3.39 20.56
N THR A 188 3.45 -4.68 20.84
CA THR A 188 3.46 -5.22 22.21
C THR A 188 4.75 -4.87 22.95
N ALA A 189 5.89 -4.93 22.29
CA ALA A 189 7.18 -4.57 22.88
C ALA A 189 7.25 -3.08 23.28
N VAL A 190 6.62 -2.17 22.51
CA VAL A 190 6.51 -0.75 22.91
C VAL A 190 5.61 -0.60 24.13
N VAL A 191 4.46 -1.26 24.16
CA VAL A 191 3.54 -1.24 25.32
C VAL A 191 4.23 -1.79 26.57
N ALA A 192 4.97 -2.87 26.46
CA ALA A 192 5.77 -3.44 27.56
C ALA A 192 6.94 -2.53 27.96
N GLY A 193 7.43 -1.68 27.06
CA GLY A 193 8.58 -0.79 27.29
C GLY A 193 9.94 -1.43 27.05
N GLU A 194 9.96 -2.58 26.37
CA GLU A 194 11.19 -3.20 25.89
C GLU A 194 11.91 -2.30 24.87
N VAL A 195 11.12 -1.61 24.04
CA VAL A 195 11.55 -0.57 23.10
C VAL A 195 10.74 0.70 23.30
N GLN A 196 11.26 1.84 22.86
CA GLN A 196 10.69 3.16 23.20
C GLN A 196 9.62 3.60 22.22
N MET A 197 9.70 3.21 20.96
CA MET A 197 8.84 3.74 19.90
C MET A 197 8.64 2.75 18.74
N THR A 198 7.61 3.00 17.97
CA THR A 198 7.40 2.37 16.65
C THR A 198 6.62 3.30 15.73
N PHE A 199 6.72 3.05 14.43
CA PHE A 199 5.78 3.55 13.42
C PHE A 199 4.76 2.46 13.17
N ASP A 200 3.47 2.78 13.32
CA ASP A 200 2.41 1.77 13.17
C ASP A 200 1.21 2.35 12.42
N THR A 201 0.23 1.53 12.04
CA THR A 201 -1.00 2.06 11.46
C THR A 201 -1.87 2.70 12.55
N VAL A 202 -2.57 3.78 12.20
CA VAL A 202 -3.50 4.42 13.14
C VAL A 202 -4.51 3.40 13.65
N SER A 203 -5.07 2.57 12.77
CA SER A 203 -6.09 1.59 13.12
C SER A 203 -5.67 0.57 14.18
N THR A 204 -4.42 0.11 14.15
CA THR A 204 -3.90 -0.87 15.14
C THR A 204 -3.53 -0.22 16.46
N SER A 205 -3.07 1.04 16.44
CA SER A 205 -2.63 1.77 17.61
C SER A 205 -3.73 2.56 18.31
N LEU A 206 -4.84 2.86 17.62
CA LEU A 206 -5.87 3.80 18.08
C LEU A 206 -6.41 3.46 19.49
N GLN A 207 -6.82 2.21 19.71
CA GLN A 207 -7.36 1.80 21.00
C GLN A 207 -6.31 1.92 22.12
N LEU A 208 -5.06 1.57 21.84
CA LEU A 208 -3.97 1.70 22.82
C LEU A 208 -3.63 3.15 23.14
N ILE A 209 -3.79 4.05 22.16
CA ILE A 209 -3.63 5.50 22.37
C ILE A 209 -4.77 6.03 23.23
N GLN A 210 -6.02 5.65 22.95
CA GLN A 210 -7.20 6.04 23.72
C GLN A 210 -7.15 5.51 25.16
N ASP A 211 -6.65 4.30 25.36
CA ASP A 211 -6.43 3.69 26.68
C ASP A 211 -5.23 4.29 27.45
N GLY A 212 -4.48 5.23 26.84
CA GLY A 212 -3.28 5.82 27.46
C GLY A 212 -2.09 4.85 27.57
N LYS A 213 -2.13 3.70 26.89
CA LYS A 213 -1.03 2.71 26.86
C LYS A 213 0.08 3.10 25.89
N LEU A 214 -0.26 3.92 24.87
CA LEU A 214 0.66 4.53 23.94
C LEU A 214 0.37 6.04 23.85
N ARG A 215 1.39 6.82 23.49
CA ARG A 215 1.26 8.23 23.11
C ARG A 215 1.57 8.40 21.64
N ALA A 216 0.65 9.00 20.90
CA ALA A 216 0.88 9.41 19.52
C ALA A 216 1.65 10.75 19.51
N LEU A 217 2.73 10.83 18.75
CA LEU A 217 3.52 12.06 18.59
C LEU A 217 3.27 12.76 17.27
N ALA A 218 3.09 12.02 16.19
CA ALA A 218 2.80 12.58 14.87
C ALA A 218 2.18 11.55 13.94
N ILE A 219 1.32 12.03 13.04
CA ILE A 219 0.82 11.27 11.90
C ILE A 219 1.89 11.31 10.79
N VAL A 220 2.28 10.14 10.31
CA VAL A 220 3.21 9.97 9.19
C VAL A 220 2.42 10.05 7.89
N GLY A 221 1.90 11.23 7.60
CA GLY A 221 1.02 11.50 6.48
C GLY A 221 1.11 12.98 6.11
N ARG A 222 0.43 13.36 5.00
CA ARG A 222 0.38 14.76 4.56
C ARG A 222 -0.52 15.63 5.40
N LYS A 223 -1.48 15.03 6.11
CA LYS A 223 -2.46 15.67 7.01
C LYS A 223 -2.72 14.79 8.21
N ARG A 224 -3.37 15.38 9.21
CA ARG A 224 -3.80 14.66 10.42
C ARG A 224 -4.77 13.53 10.07
N ALA A 225 -4.81 12.50 10.90
CA ALA A 225 -5.81 11.45 10.80
C ALA A 225 -7.12 11.91 11.47
N PRO A 226 -8.29 11.63 10.86
CA PRO A 226 -9.59 12.01 11.45
C PRO A 226 -9.81 11.44 12.86
N GLU A 227 -9.28 10.24 13.12
CA GLU A 227 -9.38 9.55 14.41
C GLU A 227 -8.49 10.15 15.50
N LEU A 228 -7.49 10.94 15.12
CA LEU A 228 -6.50 11.59 15.99
C LEU A 228 -6.33 13.07 15.60
N PRO A 229 -7.38 13.89 15.69
CA PRO A 229 -7.39 15.27 15.18
C PRO A 229 -6.39 16.19 15.89
N ASP A 230 -6.02 15.87 17.14
CA ASP A 230 -5.08 16.66 17.93
C ASP A 230 -3.60 16.28 17.66
N VAL A 231 -3.34 15.16 16.98
CA VAL A 231 -2.00 14.70 16.66
C VAL A 231 -1.53 15.36 15.36
N PRO A 232 -0.44 16.14 15.36
CA PRO A 232 0.02 16.87 14.19
C PRO A 232 0.52 15.91 13.10
N ALA A 233 0.40 16.31 11.83
CA ALA A 233 1.07 15.61 10.75
C ALA A 233 2.54 16.01 10.67
N MET A 234 3.41 15.13 10.19
CA MET A 234 4.85 15.36 10.08
C MET A 234 5.22 16.66 9.34
N PRO A 235 4.55 17.06 8.22
CA PRO A 235 4.82 18.37 7.60
C PRO A 235 4.54 19.58 8.48
N GLU A 236 3.53 19.52 9.35
CA GLU A 236 3.17 20.61 10.26
C GLU A 236 4.26 20.90 11.30
N ILE A 237 5.11 19.91 11.57
CA ILE A 237 6.16 19.97 12.59
C ILE A 237 7.58 19.92 12.00
N GLY A 238 7.72 20.30 10.71
CA GLY A 238 9.01 20.50 10.06
C GLY A 238 9.62 19.25 9.40
N PHE A 239 8.86 18.17 9.23
CA PHE A 239 9.31 16.94 8.58
C PHE A 239 8.51 16.62 7.30
N PRO A 240 8.48 17.50 6.27
CA PRO A 240 7.67 17.30 5.08
C PRO A 240 8.08 16.07 4.24
N ALA A 241 9.33 15.62 4.37
CA ALA A 241 9.82 14.42 3.71
C ALA A 241 9.35 13.13 4.38
N VAL A 242 8.96 13.17 5.67
CA VAL A 242 8.51 12.00 6.44
C VAL A 242 7.01 11.82 6.26
N THR A 243 6.61 11.59 5.01
CA THR A 243 5.21 11.38 4.65
C THR A 243 5.06 10.04 3.93
N SER A 244 4.37 9.12 4.56
CA SER A 244 4.13 7.77 4.04
C SER A 244 2.84 7.23 4.64
N GLY A 245 2.10 6.49 3.83
CA GLY A 245 0.94 5.72 4.25
C GLY A 245 1.06 4.29 3.73
N ALA A 246 0.42 3.36 4.42
CA ALA A 246 0.18 2.06 3.84
C ALA A 246 -0.93 2.21 2.81
N TRP A 247 -0.62 2.00 1.55
CA TRP A 247 -1.60 2.08 0.47
C TRP A 247 -1.79 0.72 -0.20
N THR A 248 -2.96 0.53 -0.77
CA THR A 248 -3.33 -0.67 -1.52
C THR A 248 -3.92 -0.25 -2.86
N ALA A 249 -3.49 -0.89 -3.94
CA ALA A 249 -3.92 -0.57 -5.29
C ALA A 249 -4.32 -1.82 -6.08
N LEU A 250 -5.21 -1.62 -7.05
CA LEU A 250 -5.61 -2.60 -8.05
C LEU A 250 -4.83 -2.34 -9.33
N MET A 251 -4.26 -3.40 -9.89
CA MET A 251 -3.43 -3.38 -11.10
C MET A 251 -3.77 -4.56 -11.99
N ALA A 252 -3.53 -4.42 -13.30
CA ALA A 252 -3.57 -5.50 -14.28
C ALA A 252 -2.16 -5.80 -14.80
N PRO A 253 -1.92 -6.93 -15.50
CA PRO A 253 -0.70 -7.14 -16.25
C PRO A 253 -0.43 -6.01 -17.25
N HIS A 254 0.84 -5.72 -17.50
CA HIS A 254 1.22 -4.79 -18.55
C HIS A 254 0.58 -5.20 -19.89
N ASN A 255 0.32 -4.26 -20.78
CA ASN A 255 -0.38 -4.49 -22.05
C ASN A 255 -1.88 -4.86 -21.94
N THR A 256 -2.50 -4.82 -20.78
CA THR A 256 -3.98 -4.93 -20.70
C THR A 256 -4.61 -3.81 -21.52
N PRO A 257 -5.56 -4.12 -22.43
CA PRO A 257 -6.16 -3.11 -23.30
C PRO A 257 -6.71 -1.91 -22.55
N PRO A 258 -6.50 -0.68 -23.03
CA PRO A 258 -6.95 0.54 -22.35
C PRO A 258 -8.46 0.57 -22.04
N ALA A 259 -9.28 -0.02 -22.91
CA ALA A 259 -10.73 -0.11 -22.69
C ALA A 259 -11.08 -0.99 -21.47
N ILE A 260 -10.33 -2.08 -21.25
CA ILE A 260 -10.49 -2.97 -20.09
C ILE A 260 -10.01 -2.23 -18.81
N VAL A 261 -8.87 -1.56 -18.87
CA VAL A 261 -8.37 -0.75 -17.74
C VAL A 261 -9.39 0.31 -17.36
N ALA A 262 -9.94 1.04 -18.34
CA ALA A 262 -10.97 2.07 -18.10
C ALA A 262 -12.24 1.47 -17.47
N ARG A 263 -12.71 0.30 -17.94
CA ARG A 263 -13.87 -0.39 -17.39
C ARG A 263 -13.64 -0.82 -15.93
N LEU A 264 -12.46 -1.40 -15.64
CA LEU A 264 -12.06 -1.80 -14.28
C LEU A 264 -11.88 -0.60 -13.36
N ASN A 265 -11.29 0.50 -13.85
CA ASN A 265 -11.16 1.75 -13.11
C ASN A 265 -12.52 2.32 -12.72
N ALA A 266 -13.43 2.46 -13.70
CA ALA A 266 -14.78 2.94 -13.43
C ALA A 266 -15.53 2.07 -12.42
N ALA A 267 -15.40 0.73 -12.55
CA ALA A 267 -16.02 -0.20 -11.61
C ALA A 267 -15.42 -0.10 -10.21
N THR A 268 -14.10 0.07 -10.10
CA THR A 268 -13.41 0.22 -8.80
C THR A 268 -13.84 1.53 -8.12
N ASN A 269 -13.88 2.65 -8.83
CA ASN A 269 -14.33 3.92 -8.28
C ASN A 269 -15.79 3.84 -7.80
N ALA A 270 -16.69 3.26 -8.61
CA ALA A 270 -18.07 3.06 -8.20
C ALA A 270 -18.22 2.14 -6.98
N ALA A 271 -17.39 1.10 -6.88
CA ALA A 271 -17.35 0.24 -5.70
C ALA A 271 -16.88 1.01 -4.46
N LEU A 272 -15.84 1.84 -4.57
CA LEU A 272 -15.32 2.67 -3.48
C LEU A 272 -16.36 3.66 -2.94
N ASP A 273 -17.26 4.17 -3.78
CA ASP A 273 -18.34 5.07 -3.39
C ASP A 273 -19.49 4.36 -2.67
N SER A 274 -19.53 3.02 -2.69
CA SER A 274 -20.60 2.25 -2.04
C SER A 274 -20.51 2.30 -0.51
N GLU A 275 -21.65 2.25 0.17
CA GLU A 275 -21.72 2.19 1.64
C GLU A 275 -21.00 0.94 2.21
N LEU A 276 -21.01 -0.17 1.46
CA LEU A 276 -20.29 -1.39 1.82
C LEU A 276 -18.77 -1.10 1.93
N MET A 277 -18.18 -0.46 0.92
CA MET A 277 -16.75 -0.12 0.93
C MET A 277 -16.43 0.93 1.98
N LYS A 278 -17.19 2.02 2.06
CA LYS A 278 -16.98 3.10 3.05
C LYS A 278 -17.00 2.56 4.48
N THR A 279 -18.02 1.77 4.81
CA THR A 279 -18.14 1.17 6.15
C THR A 279 -16.99 0.20 6.45
N ALA A 280 -16.60 -0.64 5.47
CA ALA A 280 -15.54 -1.59 5.66
C ALA A 280 -14.16 -0.92 5.78
N LEU A 281 -13.88 0.09 4.95
CA LEU A 281 -12.64 0.87 5.01
C LEU A 281 -12.53 1.65 6.33
N ALA A 282 -13.61 2.28 6.79
CA ALA A 282 -13.62 2.98 8.08
C ALA A 282 -13.28 2.04 9.25
N LYS A 283 -13.83 0.79 9.26
CA LYS A 283 -13.47 -0.22 10.26
C LYS A 283 -11.99 -0.62 10.23
N LEU A 284 -11.35 -0.49 9.08
CA LEU A 284 -9.93 -0.76 8.89
C LEU A 284 -9.05 0.49 9.13
N GLY A 285 -9.64 1.63 9.50
CA GLY A 285 -8.94 2.91 9.62
C GLY A 285 -8.29 3.34 8.31
N ALA A 286 -8.90 2.98 7.18
CA ALA A 286 -8.41 3.24 5.84
C ALA A 286 -9.30 4.25 5.12
N GLU A 287 -8.67 5.22 4.46
CA GLU A 287 -9.37 6.23 3.65
C GLU A 287 -9.52 5.72 2.20
N PRO A 288 -10.74 5.69 1.62
CA PRO A 288 -10.92 5.41 0.20
C PRO A 288 -10.22 6.48 -0.65
N ARG A 289 -9.62 6.08 -1.76
CA ARG A 289 -8.89 7.01 -2.64
C ARG A 289 -9.51 7.09 -4.03
N GLY A 290 -9.59 6.00 -4.77
CA GLY A 290 -10.04 6.03 -6.16
C GLY A 290 -9.07 6.76 -7.09
N GLY A 291 -9.63 7.49 -8.04
CA GLY A 291 -8.90 8.28 -9.02
C GLY A 291 -8.72 7.57 -10.37
N THR A 292 -7.98 8.20 -11.27
CA THR A 292 -7.69 7.68 -12.61
C THR A 292 -6.51 6.72 -12.60
N PRO A 293 -6.33 5.90 -13.65
CA PRO A 293 -5.11 5.11 -13.82
C PRO A 293 -3.83 5.95 -13.82
N GLN A 294 -3.89 7.19 -14.34
CA GLN A 294 -2.76 8.12 -14.32
C GLN A 294 -2.44 8.60 -12.90
N ASP A 295 -3.45 8.89 -12.08
CA ASP A 295 -3.22 9.28 -10.67
C ASP A 295 -2.48 8.19 -9.91
N LEU A 296 -2.81 6.90 -10.16
CA LEU A 296 -2.10 5.76 -9.58
C LEU A 296 -0.68 5.63 -10.15
N ALA A 297 -0.48 5.82 -11.46
CA ALA A 297 0.86 5.82 -12.06
C ALA A 297 1.76 6.88 -11.42
N ASP A 298 1.27 8.11 -11.33
CA ASP A 298 1.98 9.23 -10.71
C ASP A 298 2.26 8.98 -9.22
N HIS A 299 1.34 8.31 -8.53
CA HIS A 299 1.54 7.90 -7.13
C HIS A 299 2.69 6.88 -7.02
N ILE A 300 2.70 5.85 -7.87
CA ILE A 300 3.75 4.83 -7.91
C ILE A 300 5.12 5.47 -8.20
N ASP A 301 5.21 6.38 -9.17
CA ASP A 301 6.45 7.06 -9.53
C ASP A 301 7.01 7.90 -8.36
N ARG A 302 6.14 8.64 -7.67
CA ARG A 302 6.52 9.38 -6.45
C ARG A 302 7.01 8.45 -5.34
N GLU A 303 6.36 7.32 -5.15
CA GLU A 303 6.77 6.32 -4.16
C GLU A 303 8.12 5.68 -4.54
N ILE A 304 8.34 5.33 -5.80
CA ILE A 304 9.63 4.82 -6.29
C ILE A 304 10.75 5.84 -6.05
N ALA A 305 10.53 7.10 -6.42
CA ALA A 305 11.50 8.17 -6.24
C ALA A 305 11.85 8.40 -4.75
N LYS A 306 10.87 8.28 -3.87
CA LYS A 306 11.04 8.39 -2.42
C LYS A 306 11.86 7.23 -1.83
N TRP A 307 11.47 5.99 -2.17
CA TRP A 307 12.03 4.81 -1.50
C TRP A 307 13.37 4.33 -2.07
N LYS A 308 13.62 4.55 -3.36
CA LYS A 308 14.84 4.09 -4.04
C LYS A 308 16.14 4.53 -3.34
N PRO A 309 16.34 5.82 -2.97
CA PRO A 309 17.56 6.23 -2.26
C PRO A 309 17.64 5.64 -0.84
N ILE A 310 16.52 5.48 -0.15
CA ILE A 310 16.49 4.92 1.21
C ILE A 310 16.89 3.44 1.19
N VAL A 311 16.29 2.65 0.30
CA VAL A 311 16.60 1.23 0.14
C VAL A 311 18.09 1.04 -0.24
N ALA A 312 18.62 1.90 -1.12
CA ALA A 312 20.03 1.88 -1.50
C ALA A 312 20.98 2.16 -0.30
N THR A 313 20.65 3.17 0.51
CA THR A 313 21.45 3.54 1.70
C THR A 313 21.44 2.44 2.76
N LEU A 314 20.30 1.77 2.95
CA LEU A 314 20.16 0.70 3.93
C LEU A 314 20.79 -0.62 3.49
N ASN A 315 21.23 -0.71 2.22
CA ASN A 315 21.78 -1.94 1.62
C ASN A 315 20.89 -3.16 1.89
N LEU A 316 19.57 -2.97 1.86
CA LEU A 316 18.59 -4.01 2.12
C LEU A 316 18.66 -5.05 0.99
N LYS A 317 19.13 -6.25 1.30
CA LYS A 317 19.07 -7.41 0.42
C LYS A 317 18.27 -8.50 1.13
N ALA A 318 17.17 -8.93 0.53
CA ALA A 318 16.50 -10.14 0.93
C ALA A 318 17.21 -11.33 0.24
N ASN A 319 17.62 -12.29 1.03
CA ASN A 319 18.19 -13.56 0.55
C ASN A 319 17.14 -14.39 -0.18
#